data_4cbf2ad674150c00b06c0a4c5fd6721f
#
_entry.id   4cbf2ad674150c00b06c0a4c5fd6721f
#
_cell.length_a   1.000
_cell.length_b   1.000
_cell.length_c   1.000
_cell.angle_alpha   90.00
_cell.angle_beta   90.00
_cell.angle_gamma   90.00
#
_symmetry.space_group_name_H-M   'P 1'
#
loop_
_entity.id
_entity.type
_entity.pdbx_description
1 polymer ?
#
loop_
_entity_poly.entity_id
_entity_poly.type
_entity_poly.pdbx_seq_one_letter_code
_entity_poly.pdbx_strand_id
1 'polypeptide(L)'
;MKQLKIWSMMMLMVMAMPLMVACGSDGDDVKTINKSELMGTWYTLEDDWVIVIGNSSVVQYEIWKSGGSYTFNPQTYTWNYTIEGDRMISDDGQEVTVSINGNKMTVSANGQTLNYSKYNGTPQQLLDYLNGK
;
A
#
# COMPACT_ATOMS: atom_id res chain seq x y z
N MET A 1 12.16 11.04 6.59
CA MET A 1 11.76 9.76 6.53
C MET A 1 10.72 9.33 7.45
N LYS A 2 9.93 10.20 7.94
CA LYS A 2 8.89 9.80 8.76
C LYS A 2 7.90 8.96 8.04
N GLN A 3 7.76 9.12 6.73
CA GLN A 3 6.80 8.31 6.02
C GLN A 3 7.25 6.87 6.01
N LEU A 4 8.50 6.66 5.82
CA LEU A 4 9.01 5.33 5.80
C LEU A 4 8.75 4.70 7.14
N LYS A 5 8.85 5.49 8.18
CA LYS A 5 8.66 4.98 9.47
C LYS A 5 7.24 4.56 9.69
N ILE A 6 6.29 5.29 9.24
CA ILE A 6 4.92 4.93 9.39
C ILE A 6 4.62 3.62 8.71
N TRP A 7 5.11 3.46 7.51
CA TRP A 7 4.86 2.24 6.78
C TRP A 7 5.54 1.07 7.48
N SER A 8 6.73 1.30 7.94
CA SER A 8 7.47 0.29 8.62
C SER A 8 6.75 -0.11 9.89
N MET A 9 6.19 0.84 10.57
CA MET A 9 5.51 0.56 11.77
C MET A 9 4.29 -0.26 11.49
N MET A 10 3.57 0.05 10.47
CA MET A 10 2.43 -0.70 10.12
C MET A 10 2.80 -2.13 9.90
N MET A 11 3.87 -2.34 9.18
CA MET A 11 4.29 -3.68 8.88
C MET A 11 4.75 -4.41 10.12
N LEU A 12 5.37 -3.73 11.00
CA LEU A 12 5.87 -4.37 12.17
C LEU A 12 4.82 -4.74 13.19
N MET A 13 3.86 -3.93 13.30
CA MET A 13 2.92 -4.18 14.31
C MET A 13 1.95 -5.28 14.05
N VAL A 14 1.83 -5.66 12.89
CA VAL A 14 0.94 -6.68 12.54
C VAL A 14 1.19 -7.93 13.28
N MET A 15 2.41 -8.13 13.66
CA MET A 15 2.69 -9.34 14.30
C MET A 15 1.97 -9.57 15.58
N ALA A 16 1.57 -8.63 16.15
CA ALA A 16 1.01 -8.78 17.44
C ALA A 16 -0.43 -9.14 17.49
N MET A 17 -1.03 -9.27 16.49
CA MET A 17 -2.35 -9.44 16.54
C MET A 17 -2.91 -10.67 16.19
N PRO A 18 -2.68 -11.58 16.54
CA PRO A 18 -3.05 -12.80 16.10
C PRO A 18 -4.43 -13.14 16.36
N LEU A 19 -4.69 -14.00 16.25
CA LEU A 19 -5.80 -14.49 16.58
C LEU A 19 -7.13 -14.08 16.60
N MET A 20 -7.37 -13.30 17.09
CA MET A 20 -8.60 -12.86 17.23
C MET A 20 -9.28 -13.25 16.12
N VAL A 21 -8.79 -13.22 15.20
CA VAL A 21 -9.33 -13.47 14.07
C VAL A 21 -10.10 -14.61 14.02
N ALA A 22 -9.68 -15.52 14.48
CA ALA A 22 -10.34 -16.66 14.37
C ALA A 22 -11.77 -16.52 14.37
N CYS A 23 -12.20 -15.95 15.25
CA CYS A 23 -13.53 -15.85 15.28
C CYS A 23 -14.13 -15.47 14.11
N GLY A 24 -13.68 -14.84 13.56
CA GLY A 24 -14.34 -14.23 12.48
C GLY A 24 -15.03 -15.24 11.87
N SER A 25 -14.68 -16.06 12.16
CA SER A 25 -15.42 -16.94 11.78
C SER A 25 -16.35 -16.88 10.79
N ASP A 26 -16.93 -16.33 10.71
CA ASP A 26 -17.83 -16.25 9.81
C ASP A 26 -17.23 -16.17 8.62
N GLY A 27 -16.20 -16.32 8.46
CA GLY A 27 -15.58 -16.31 7.29
C GLY A 27 -16.35 -16.22 6.05
N ASP A 28 -17.49 -16.48 6.07
CA ASP A 28 -18.14 -16.40 4.83
C ASP A 28 -18.04 -15.08 4.23
N ASP A 29 -17.87 -14.08 4.96
CA ASP A 29 -17.84 -12.79 4.38
C ASP A 29 -16.46 -12.30 4.07
N VAL A 30 -15.49 -13.11 4.22
CA VAL A 30 -14.14 -12.66 3.97
C VAL A 30 -14.00 -12.40 2.48
N LYS A 31 -13.58 -11.23 2.11
CA LYS A 31 -13.38 -10.92 0.74
C LYS A 31 -11.96 -11.25 0.39
N THR A 32 -11.77 -11.86 -0.73
CA THR A 32 -10.44 -12.14 -1.21
C THR A 32 -9.99 -10.99 -2.08
N ILE A 33 -8.77 -10.56 -1.95
CA ILE A 33 -8.23 -9.51 -2.77
C ILE A 33 -8.20 -10.01 -4.21
N ASN A 34 -8.74 -9.20 -5.12
CA ASN A 34 -8.67 -9.51 -6.52
C ASN A 34 -7.36 -8.95 -7.05
N LYS A 35 -6.43 -9.81 -7.41
CA LYS A 35 -5.11 -9.36 -7.81
C LYS A 35 -5.14 -8.42 -8.99
N SER A 36 -6.04 -8.61 -9.93
CA SER A 36 -6.08 -7.73 -11.08
C SER A 36 -6.51 -6.32 -10.67
N GLU A 37 -7.27 -6.17 -9.62
CA GLU A 37 -7.64 -4.86 -9.14
C GLU A 37 -6.52 -4.27 -8.28
N LEU A 38 -5.75 -5.12 -7.65
CA LEU A 38 -4.69 -4.66 -6.79
C LEU A 38 -3.49 -4.15 -7.59
N MET A 39 -3.18 -4.78 -8.69
CA MET A 39 -2.00 -4.41 -9.45
C MET A 39 -2.14 -3.03 -10.06
N GLY A 40 -1.10 -2.27 -10.08
CA GLY A 40 -1.10 -0.94 -10.68
C GLY A 40 -0.38 0.07 -9.82
N THR A 41 -0.59 1.33 -10.15
CA THR A 41 0.04 2.44 -9.43
C THR A 41 -0.97 3.05 -8.48
N TRP A 42 -0.60 3.16 -7.24
CA TRP A 42 -1.45 3.70 -6.20
C TRP A 42 -0.70 4.81 -5.47
N TYR A 43 -1.38 5.84 -5.02
CA TYR A 43 -0.71 6.92 -4.34
C TYR A 43 -1.52 7.46 -3.16
N THR A 44 -0.84 8.03 -2.20
CA THR A 44 -1.48 8.72 -1.11
C THR A 44 -0.69 10.00 -0.86
N LEU A 45 -1.32 11.15 -1.04
CA LEU A 45 -0.63 12.40 -0.86
C LEU A 45 -0.56 12.80 0.61
N GLU A 46 -1.43 12.25 1.43
CA GLU A 46 -1.37 12.56 2.84
C GLU A 46 -0.11 12.01 3.45
N ASP A 47 0.35 10.88 2.97
CA ASP A 47 1.53 10.24 3.53
C ASP A 47 2.69 10.28 2.55
N ASP A 48 2.53 10.91 1.40
CA ASP A 48 3.60 11.14 0.44
C ASP A 48 4.22 9.85 -0.10
N TRP A 49 3.39 8.88 -0.42
CA TRP A 49 3.86 7.62 -0.96
C TRP A 49 3.20 7.29 -2.30
N VAL A 50 3.98 6.69 -3.18
CA VAL A 50 3.45 6.06 -4.39
C VAL A 50 3.93 4.62 -4.35
N ILE A 51 3.04 3.68 -4.59
CA ILE A 51 3.45 2.29 -4.66
C ILE A 51 3.01 1.72 -6.00
N VAL A 52 3.82 0.85 -6.55
CA VAL A 52 3.49 0.15 -7.77
C VAL A 52 3.40 -1.32 -7.39
N ILE A 53 2.21 -1.89 -7.53
CA ILE A 53 2.01 -3.28 -7.16
C ILE A 53 2.02 -4.12 -8.42
N GLY A 54 2.96 -5.02 -8.51
CA GLY A 54 3.08 -5.91 -9.65
C GLY A 54 2.55 -7.28 -9.29
N ASN A 55 2.92 -8.26 -10.07
CA ASN A 55 2.39 -9.59 -9.88
C ASN A 55 2.83 -10.23 -8.58
N SER A 56 4.00 -9.95 -8.12
CA SER A 56 4.49 -10.54 -6.87
C SER A 56 5.34 -9.57 -6.06
N SER A 57 5.47 -8.34 -6.48
CA SER A 57 6.31 -7.39 -5.76
C SER A 57 5.67 -6.02 -5.71
N VAL A 58 6.14 -5.23 -4.76
CA VAL A 58 5.69 -3.86 -4.60
C VAL A 58 6.93 -2.98 -4.60
N VAL A 59 6.89 -1.88 -5.34
CA VAL A 59 7.96 -0.89 -5.32
C VAL A 59 7.37 0.37 -4.68
N GLN A 60 8.04 0.90 -3.69
CA GLN A 60 7.56 2.09 -2.99
C GLN A 60 8.44 3.26 -3.31
N TYR A 61 7.82 4.40 -3.61
CA TYR A 61 8.51 5.65 -3.89
C TYR A 61 8.04 6.68 -2.89
N GLU A 62 8.94 7.44 -2.34
CA GLU A 62 8.57 8.53 -1.45
C GLU A 62 8.47 9.81 -2.26
N ILE A 63 7.42 10.60 -2.07
CA ILE A 63 7.26 11.85 -2.78
C ILE A 63 7.83 12.97 -1.94
N TRP A 64 8.66 13.79 -2.57
CA TRP A 64 9.21 14.97 -1.92
C TRP A 64 8.58 16.19 -2.55
N LYS A 65 8.26 17.17 -1.74
CA LYS A 65 7.76 18.43 -2.21
C LYS A 65 8.82 19.48 -2.01
N SER A 66 9.10 20.28 -3.01
CA SER A 66 10.09 21.31 -2.90
C SER A 66 9.67 22.45 -3.80
N GLY A 67 9.44 23.62 -3.20
CA GLY A 67 9.09 24.80 -3.97
C GLY A 67 7.85 24.64 -4.82
N GLY A 68 6.89 23.89 -4.35
CA GLY A 68 5.67 23.71 -5.11
C GLY A 68 5.72 22.61 -6.14
N SER A 69 6.82 21.92 -6.24
CA SER A 69 6.95 20.80 -7.17
C SER A 69 7.10 19.50 -6.45
N TYR A 70 6.70 18.42 -7.10
CA TYR A 70 6.81 17.09 -6.54
C TYR A 70 7.95 16.36 -7.25
N THR A 71 8.76 15.65 -6.48
CA THR A 71 9.80 14.79 -7.04
C THR A 71 9.82 13.51 -6.23
N PHE A 72 10.48 12.48 -6.74
CA PHE A 72 10.62 11.25 -6.00
C PHE A 72 11.97 11.22 -5.30
N ASN A 73 11.97 10.65 -4.11
CA ASN A 73 13.22 10.31 -3.46
C ASN A 73 13.93 9.34 -4.39
N PRO A 74 15.23 9.52 -4.66
CA PRO A 74 15.95 8.60 -5.52
C PRO A 74 15.98 7.18 -4.98
N GLN A 75 15.84 7.01 -3.68
CA GLN A 75 15.87 5.69 -3.11
C GLN A 75 14.48 5.10 -3.11
N THR A 76 14.35 3.88 -3.58
CA THR A 76 13.06 3.20 -3.56
C THR A 76 13.18 1.95 -2.70
N TYR A 77 12.04 1.38 -2.33
CA TYR A 77 12.01 0.19 -1.52
C TYR A 77 11.18 -0.85 -2.26
N THR A 78 11.70 -2.07 -2.34
CA THR A 78 11.03 -3.14 -3.06
C THR A 78 10.88 -4.34 -2.14
N TRP A 79 9.72 -4.96 -2.16
CA TRP A 79 9.51 -6.15 -1.39
C TRP A 79 8.52 -7.06 -2.13
N ASN A 80 8.58 -8.34 -1.82
CA ASN A 80 7.70 -9.31 -2.45
C ASN A 80 6.52 -9.58 -1.54
N TYR A 81 5.44 -10.05 -2.11
CA TYR A 81 4.24 -10.29 -1.33
C TYR A 81 3.47 -11.50 -1.84
N THR A 82 2.63 -12.03 -0.97
CA THR A 82 1.64 -13.02 -1.34
C THR A 82 0.29 -12.55 -0.81
N ILE A 83 -0.78 -13.16 -1.28
CA ILE A 83 -2.11 -12.79 -0.86
C ILE A 83 -2.77 -13.97 -0.17
N GLU A 84 -3.38 -13.71 0.97
CA GLU A 84 -4.18 -14.71 1.65
C GLU A 84 -5.48 -14.02 2.07
N GLY A 85 -6.58 -14.34 1.40
CA GLY A 85 -7.85 -13.70 1.70
C GLY A 85 -7.80 -12.21 1.44
N ASP A 86 -7.99 -11.40 2.43
CA ASP A 86 -7.94 -9.95 2.28
C ASP A 86 -6.62 -9.39 2.80
N ARG A 87 -5.56 -10.20 2.90
CA ARG A 87 -4.30 -9.73 3.45
C ARG A 87 -3.18 -9.86 2.45
N MET A 88 -2.26 -8.91 2.48
CA MET A 88 -1.01 -8.99 1.76
C MET A 88 0.06 -9.32 2.77
N ILE A 89 0.86 -10.30 2.47
CA ILE A 89 1.91 -10.76 3.39
C ILE A 89 3.24 -10.56 2.70
N SER A 90 4.12 -9.81 3.33
CA SER A 90 5.43 -9.55 2.74
C SER A 90 6.34 -10.76 2.94
N ASP A 91 7.45 -10.76 2.22
CA ASP A 91 8.36 -11.90 2.27
C ASP A 91 9.05 -12.03 3.61
N ASP A 92 8.98 -11.05 4.48
CA ASP A 92 9.52 -11.19 5.82
C ASP A 92 8.40 -11.50 6.83
N GLY A 93 7.22 -11.84 6.36
CA GLY A 93 6.16 -12.33 7.23
C GLY A 93 5.21 -11.30 7.79
N GLN A 94 5.33 -10.05 7.38
CA GLN A 94 4.45 -9.03 7.90
C GLN A 94 3.19 -8.93 7.07
N GLU A 95 2.08 -8.61 7.69
CA GLU A 95 0.79 -8.64 7.04
C GLU A 95 0.04 -7.33 7.14
N VAL A 96 -0.67 -6.97 6.12
CA VAL A 96 -1.59 -5.84 6.18
C VAL A 96 -2.91 -6.28 5.57
N THR A 97 -4.00 -5.69 6.02
CA THR A 97 -5.32 -5.97 5.47
C THR A 97 -5.61 -4.95 4.38
N VAL A 98 -6.09 -5.41 3.25
CA VAL A 98 -6.32 -4.55 2.11
C VAL A 98 -7.78 -4.64 1.68
N SER A 99 -8.37 -3.50 1.41
CA SER A 99 -9.73 -3.43 0.91
C SER A 99 -9.72 -2.53 -0.31
N ILE A 100 -10.23 -3.00 -1.44
CA ILE A 100 -10.26 -2.23 -2.68
C ILE A 100 -11.69 -1.99 -3.08
N ASN A 101 -11.99 -0.75 -3.40
CA ASN A 101 -13.30 -0.39 -3.85
C ASN A 101 -13.11 0.56 -5.04
N GLY A 102 -13.14 0.02 -6.25
CA GLY A 102 -12.91 0.82 -7.45
C GLY A 102 -11.50 1.36 -7.48
N ASN A 103 -11.37 2.67 -7.47
CA ASN A 103 -10.07 3.31 -7.53
C ASN A 103 -9.55 3.69 -6.15
N LYS A 104 -10.11 3.12 -5.11
CA LYS A 104 -9.64 3.41 -3.76
C LYS A 104 -9.18 2.15 -3.09
N MET A 105 -8.10 2.24 -2.35
CA MET A 105 -7.58 1.11 -1.60
C MET A 105 -7.31 1.55 -0.19
N THR A 106 -7.74 0.76 0.77
CA THR A 106 -7.47 1.02 2.17
C THR A 106 -6.56 -0.08 2.67
N VAL A 107 -5.47 0.30 3.27
CA VAL A 107 -4.51 -0.64 3.83
C VAL A 107 -4.46 -0.39 5.31
N SER A 108 -4.68 -1.41 6.10
CA SER A 108 -4.70 -1.22 7.54
C SER A 108 -3.93 -2.28 8.27
N ALA A 109 -3.36 -1.91 9.40
CA ALA A 109 -2.64 -2.81 10.25
C ALA A 109 -2.59 -2.20 11.64
N ASN A 110 -2.95 -3.03 12.64
CA ASN A 110 -2.81 -2.60 14.01
C ASN A 110 -3.43 -1.25 14.33
N GLY A 111 -4.59 -1.01 13.82
CA GLY A 111 -5.29 0.24 14.12
C GLY A 111 -4.91 1.42 13.28
N GLN A 112 -3.94 1.28 12.41
CA GLN A 112 -3.55 2.37 11.53
C GLN A 112 -4.07 2.09 10.13
N THR A 113 -4.44 3.11 9.43
CA THR A 113 -5.03 2.98 8.11
C THR A 113 -4.44 4.00 7.14
N LEU A 114 -4.09 3.52 5.96
CA LEU A 114 -3.64 4.40 4.89
C LEU A 114 -4.62 4.23 3.74
N ASN A 115 -4.97 5.33 3.12
CA ASN A 115 -5.90 5.33 2.00
C ASN A 115 -5.18 5.72 0.74
N TYR A 116 -5.28 4.90 -0.29
CA TYR A 116 -4.60 5.13 -1.55
C TYR A 116 -5.61 5.34 -2.66
N SER A 117 -5.23 6.07 -3.68
CA SER A 117 -6.02 6.24 -4.88
C SER A 117 -5.27 5.63 -6.04
N LYS A 118 -5.99 5.06 -6.98
CA LYS A 118 -5.34 4.44 -8.13
C LYS A 118 -5.10 5.47 -9.22
N TYR A 119 -3.94 5.38 -9.84
CA TYR A 119 -3.60 6.24 -10.96
C TYR A 119 -3.38 5.34 -12.19
N ASN A 120 -4.00 5.70 -13.30
CA ASN A 120 -3.86 4.96 -14.50
C ASN A 120 -2.62 5.41 -15.24
N GLY A 121 -1.49 4.86 -14.94
CA GLY A 121 -0.23 5.23 -15.61
C GLY A 121 0.95 4.84 -14.77
N THR A 122 2.09 5.30 -15.19
CA THR A 122 3.34 5.00 -14.48
C THR A 122 3.57 5.99 -13.37
N PRO A 123 4.49 5.71 -12.45
CA PRO A 123 4.81 6.68 -11.40
C PRO A 123 5.29 8.02 -11.96
N GLN A 124 6.06 7.98 -13.05
CA GLN A 124 6.53 9.23 -13.63
C GLN A 124 5.37 10.04 -14.22
N GLN A 125 4.40 9.37 -14.83
CA GLN A 125 3.24 10.05 -15.37
C GLN A 125 2.41 10.64 -14.23
N LEU A 126 2.32 9.95 -13.11
CA LEU A 126 1.61 10.47 -11.97
C LEU A 126 2.32 11.73 -11.46
N LEU A 127 3.65 11.70 -11.39
CA LEU A 127 4.40 12.84 -10.92
C LEU A 127 4.16 14.03 -11.83
N ASP A 128 4.15 13.80 -13.15
CA ASP A 128 3.90 14.88 -14.09
C ASP A 128 2.48 15.43 -13.89
N TYR A 129 1.53 14.56 -13.65
CA TYR A 129 0.17 15.00 -13.43
C TYR A 129 0.10 15.88 -12.17
N LEU A 130 0.78 15.47 -11.11
CA LEU A 130 0.77 16.24 -9.87
C LEU A 130 1.46 17.60 -10.05
N ASN A 131 2.38 17.69 -10.97
CA ASN A 131 3.08 18.94 -11.24
C ASN A 131 2.37 19.78 -12.30
N GLY A 132 1.23 19.33 -12.77
CA GLY A 132 0.46 20.09 -13.74
C GLY A 132 0.94 20.03 -15.16
N LYS A 133 1.62 18.97 -15.54
CA LYS A 133 2.17 18.86 -16.90
C LYS A 133 1.38 17.99 -17.80
#